data_fbea625f5b87761e35800b278eb9ff95
#
_entry.id   fbea625f5b87761e35800b278eb9ff95
#
_cell.length_a   1.000
_cell.length_b   1.000
_cell.length_c   1.000
_cell.angle_alpha   90.00
_cell.angle_beta   90.00
_cell.angle_gamma   90.00
#
_symmetry.space_group_name_H-M   'P 1'
#
loop_
_entity.id
_entity.type
_entity.pdbx_description
1 polymer ?
#
loop_
_entity_poly.entity_id
_entity_poly.type
_entity_poly.pdbx_seq_one_letter_code
_entity_poly.pdbx_strand_id
1 'polypeptide(L)' 'MQAKTAMVFVLRDGETLHGVIEWYDKCCLKVNRTEGPNLLIYKPAIKYMYKEEA' A
#
# COMPACT_ATOMS: atom_id res chain seq x y z
N MET A 1 12.29 1.29 -14.87
CA MET A 1 12.42 2.07 -13.71
C MET A 1 11.09 2.38 -13.07
N GLN A 2 11.00 2.32 -11.77
CA GLN A 2 9.78 2.53 -11.12
C GLN A 2 9.76 3.81 -10.43
N ALA A 3 8.71 4.58 -10.55
CA ALA A 3 8.52 5.78 -9.80
C ALA A 3 8.05 5.43 -8.43
N LYS A 4 8.62 6.02 -7.41
CA LYS A 4 8.17 5.80 -6.06
C LYS A 4 7.01 6.71 -5.80
N THR A 5 5.83 6.19 -5.96
CA THR A 5 4.61 6.97 -5.81
C THR A 5 3.96 6.62 -4.48
N ALA A 6 3.68 7.65 -3.71
CA ALA A 6 2.99 7.43 -2.44
C ALA A 6 1.54 7.05 -2.71
N MET A 7 1.07 6.04 -2.00
CA MET A 7 -0.28 5.52 -2.19
C MET A 7 -0.99 5.46 -0.85
N VAL A 8 -2.29 5.52 -0.91
CA VAL A 8 -3.11 5.36 0.27
C VAL A 8 -3.91 4.07 0.07
N PHE A 9 -3.86 3.20 1.07
CA PHE A 9 -4.54 1.92 1.00
C PHE A 9 -5.61 1.90 2.07
N VAL A 10 -6.84 1.67 1.67
CA VAL A 10 -7.94 1.57 2.63
C VAL A 10 -8.31 0.11 2.74
N LEU A 11 -8.18 -0.42 3.93
CA LEU A 11 -8.39 -1.83 4.17
C LEU A 11 -9.85 -2.08 4.48
N ARG A 12 -10.23 -3.35 4.40
CA ARG A 12 -11.63 -3.71 4.56
C ARG A 12 -12.13 -3.52 5.97
N ASP A 13 -11.21 -3.49 6.94
CA ASP A 13 -11.61 -3.27 8.33
C ASP A 13 -11.66 -1.79 8.68
N GLY A 14 -11.43 -0.91 7.71
CA GLY A 14 -11.50 0.52 7.95
C GLY A 14 -10.18 1.20 8.21
N GLU A 15 -9.10 0.44 8.26
CA GLU A 15 -7.79 1.05 8.48
C GLU A 15 -7.28 1.69 7.21
N THR A 16 -6.55 2.77 7.37
CA THR A 16 -5.94 3.47 6.24
C THR A 16 -4.44 3.45 6.43
N LEU A 17 -3.73 3.05 5.39
CA LEU A 17 -2.28 2.99 5.42
C LEU A 17 -1.72 3.86 4.31
N HIS A 18 -0.56 4.45 4.58
CA HIS A 18 0.12 5.29 3.60
C HIS A 18 1.50 4.72 3.37
N GLY A 19 1.91 4.65 2.14
CA GLY A 19 3.24 4.16 1.84
C GLY A 19 3.47 4.05 0.36
N VAL A 20 4.62 3.48 0.01
CA VAL A 20 5.02 3.33 -1.37
C VAL A 20 5.08 1.84 -1.68
N ILE A 21 4.50 1.42 -2.79
CA ILE A 21 4.57 0.04 -3.19
C ILE A 21 5.97 -0.26 -3.66
N GLU A 22 6.61 -1.23 -3.01
CA GLU A 22 7.92 -1.66 -3.42
C GLU A 22 7.82 -2.70 -4.52
N TRP A 23 6.90 -3.65 -4.37
CA TRP A 23 6.62 -4.63 -5.41
C TRP A 23 5.25 -5.23 -5.13
N TYR A 24 4.73 -5.94 -6.09
CA TYR A 24 3.44 -6.59 -5.90
C TYR A 24 3.42 -7.88 -6.70
N ASP A 25 2.49 -8.75 -6.35
CA ASP A 25 2.31 -9.95 -7.10
C ASP A 25 0.82 -10.25 -7.17
N LYS A 26 0.46 -11.50 -7.48
CA LYS A 26 -0.93 -11.82 -7.72
C LYS A 26 -1.81 -11.58 -6.53
N CYS A 27 -1.32 -11.79 -5.33
CA CYS A 27 -2.19 -11.72 -4.16
C CYS A 27 -1.69 -10.78 -3.09
N CYS A 28 -0.50 -10.21 -3.22
CA CYS A 28 0.07 -9.39 -2.17
C CYS A 28 0.74 -8.15 -2.72
N LEU A 29 0.91 -7.17 -1.85
CA LEU A 29 1.74 -6.02 -2.17
C LEU A 29 2.70 -5.81 -1.02
N LYS A 30 3.91 -5.39 -1.31
CA LYS A 30 4.81 -4.97 -0.26
C LYS A 30 4.85 -3.46 -0.23
N VAL A 31 4.57 -2.89 0.93
CA VAL A 31 4.46 -1.45 1.10
C VAL A 31 5.56 -0.98 2.02
N ASN A 32 6.34 0.00 1.58
CA ASN A 32 7.34 0.63 2.40
C ASN A 32 6.70 1.83 3.08
N ARG A 33 6.69 1.81 4.40
CA ARG A 33 6.07 2.89 5.17
C ARG A 33 7.16 3.75 5.74
N THR A 34 6.90 5.04 5.82
CA THR A 34 7.89 5.94 6.37
C THR A 34 7.87 5.96 7.89
N GLU A 35 6.76 5.62 8.49
CA GLU A 35 6.62 5.74 9.91
C GLU A 35 6.50 4.44 10.62
N GLY A 36 6.86 3.37 10.04
CA GLY A 36 6.73 2.09 10.71
C GLY A 36 7.36 1.02 9.89
N PRO A 37 7.20 -0.22 10.31
CA PRO A 37 7.80 -1.32 9.57
C PRO A 37 7.10 -1.47 8.23
N ASN A 38 7.85 -2.02 7.28
CA ASN A 38 7.25 -2.33 5.99
C ASN A 38 6.21 -3.42 6.16
N LEU A 39 5.21 -3.40 5.33
CA LEU A 39 4.11 -4.35 5.45
C LEU A 39 3.95 -5.12 4.17
N LEU A 40 3.54 -6.37 4.33
CA LEU A 40 3.14 -7.18 3.21
C LEU A 40 1.63 -7.34 3.33
N ILE A 41 0.89 -6.81 2.39
CA ILE A 41 -0.55 -6.74 2.50
C ILE A 41 -1.18 -7.65 1.46
N TYR A 42 -2.11 -8.49 1.89
CA TYR A 42 -2.87 -9.31 0.96
C TYR A 42 -3.85 -8.44 0.22
N LYS A 43 -3.92 -8.61 -1.08
CA LYS A 43 -4.85 -7.80 -1.88
C LYS A 43 -6.29 -7.95 -1.44
N PRO A 44 -6.77 -9.13 -1.08
CA PRO A 44 -8.17 -9.22 -0.66
C PRO A 44 -8.49 -8.43 0.60
N ALA A 45 -7.48 -8.06 1.37
CA ALA A 45 -7.71 -7.25 2.56
C ALA A 45 -7.85 -5.78 2.23
N ILE A 46 -7.56 -5.38 0.99
CA ILE A 46 -7.63 -4.00 0.59
C ILE A 46 -8.99 -3.74 -0.01
N LYS A 47 -9.68 -2.75 0.52
CA LYS A 47 -10.96 -2.36 -0.02
C LYS A 47 -10.75 -1.55 -1.29
N TYR A 48 -9.85 -0.55 -1.20
CA TYR A 48 -9.42 0.18 -2.38
C TYR A 48 -8.14 0.92 -2.05
N MET A 49 -7.49 1.40 -3.07
CA MET A 49 -6.29 2.19 -2.88
C MET A 49 -6.26 3.28 -3.93
N TYR A 50 -5.56 4.36 -3.64
CA TYR A 50 -5.46 5.44 -4.60
C TYR A 50 -4.15 6.17 -4.41
N LYS A 51 -3.77 6.93 -5.43
CA LYS A 51 -2.53 7.67 -5.40
C LYS A 51 -2.69 8.86 -4.47
N GLU A 52 -1.73 9.03 -3.60
CA GLU A 52 -1.77 10.16 -2.69
C GLU A 52 -1.21 11.37 -3.43
N GLU A 53 -1.97 12.45 -3.48
CA GLU A 53 -1.51 13.64 -4.15
C GLU A 53 -1.32 14.71 -3.15
N ALA A 54 -0.21 15.41 -3.25
CA ALA A 54 0.10 16.47 -2.30
C ALA A 54 -0.72 17.72 -2.54
#